data_270e60441cb94c784fee4eb513d5fb8e
#
_entry.id   270e60441cb94c784fee4eb513d5fb8e
#
_cell.length_a   1.000
_cell.length_b   1.000
_cell.length_c   1.000
_cell.angle_alpha   90.00
_cell.angle_beta   90.00
_cell.angle_gamma   90.00
#
_symmetry.space_group_name_H-M   'P 1'
#
loop_
_entity.id
_entity.type
_entity.pdbx_description
1 polymer ?
#
loop_
_entity_poly.entity_id
_entity_poly.type
_entity_poly.pdbx_seq_one_letter_code
_entity_poly.pdbx_strand_id
1 'polypeptide(L)'
;MTALETLTEFLSYPLNSTEEILARFATLPNAVWRKGMDFEQQFVFVPGTREDAATLVAHADTVFDIADHTFTIEDGIIRSTTPNCGLGADDRAGCAILWLLKDSGHHLLITDGEEYGQIGAKWLV
;
A
#
# COMPACT_ATOMS: atom_id res chain seq x y z
N MET A 1 -10.59 13.76 -4.92
CA MET A 1 -10.92 12.33 -4.84
C MET A 1 -11.60 11.99 -3.54
N THR A 2 -12.69 11.25 -3.59
CA THR A 2 -13.38 10.81 -2.38
C THR A 2 -12.62 9.66 -1.71
N ALA A 3 -12.95 9.39 -0.46
CA ALA A 3 -12.37 8.25 0.25
C ALA A 3 -12.70 6.92 -0.47
N LEU A 4 -13.91 6.76 -0.97
CA LEU A 4 -14.30 5.55 -1.71
C LEU A 4 -13.52 5.42 -3.02
N GLU A 5 -13.33 6.51 -3.76
CA GLU A 5 -12.54 6.50 -4.99
C GLU A 5 -11.09 6.10 -4.70
N THR A 6 -10.51 6.63 -3.62
CA THR A 6 -9.15 6.26 -3.22
C THR A 6 -9.07 4.79 -2.83
N LEU A 7 -10.01 4.30 -2.02
CA LEU A 7 -10.05 2.89 -1.63
C LEU A 7 -10.15 1.98 -2.85
N THR A 8 -11.05 2.29 -3.78
CA THR A 8 -11.22 1.46 -4.99
C THR A 8 -10.00 1.53 -5.89
N GLU A 9 -9.30 2.65 -5.96
CA GLU A 9 -8.02 2.71 -6.69
C GLU A 9 -7.05 1.67 -6.11
N PHE A 10 -6.80 1.71 -4.79
CA PHE A 10 -5.82 0.82 -4.17
C PHE A 10 -6.25 -0.65 -4.18
N LEU A 11 -7.54 -0.94 -4.10
CA LEU A 11 -8.03 -2.31 -4.24
C LEU A 11 -7.91 -2.84 -5.69
N SER A 12 -7.79 -1.94 -6.67
CA SER A 12 -7.74 -2.32 -8.09
C SER A 12 -6.35 -2.66 -8.59
N TYR A 13 -5.29 -2.31 -7.85
CA TYR A 13 -3.93 -2.68 -8.26
C TYR A 13 -3.75 -4.20 -8.20
N PRO A 14 -2.90 -4.79 -9.09
CA PRO A 14 -2.65 -6.22 -9.07
C PRO A 14 -2.24 -6.70 -7.69
N LEU A 15 -2.82 -7.81 -7.22
CA LEU A 15 -2.53 -8.32 -5.88
C LEU A 15 -1.16 -8.99 -5.79
N ASN A 16 -0.62 -9.45 -6.92
CA ASN A 16 0.69 -10.11 -6.98
C ASN A 16 1.83 -9.15 -7.31
N SER A 17 1.59 -7.85 -7.30
CA SER A 17 2.62 -6.85 -7.59
C SER A 17 2.48 -5.64 -6.67
N THR A 18 3.59 -5.14 -6.18
CA THR A 18 3.65 -3.96 -5.32
C THR A 18 4.16 -2.72 -6.05
N GLU A 19 4.68 -2.89 -7.29
CA GLU A 19 5.34 -1.81 -8.03
C GLU A 19 4.45 -0.58 -8.23
N GLU A 20 3.20 -0.79 -8.64
CA GLU A 20 2.31 0.34 -8.90
C GLU A 20 2.01 1.15 -7.65
N ILE A 21 1.87 0.47 -6.50
CA ILE A 21 1.58 1.15 -5.23
C ILE A 21 2.81 1.92 -4.77
N LEU A 22 3.98 1.29 -4.78
CA LEU A 22 5.21 1.96 -4.38
C LEU A 22 5.50 3.15 -5.30
N ALA A 23 5.31 2.99 -6.61
CA ALA A 23 5.47 4.07 -7.58
C ALA A 23 4.49 5.22 -7.31
N ARG A 24 3.24 4.90 -6.93
CA ARG A 24 2.22 5.91 -6.62
C ARG A 24 2.68 6.80 -5.46
N PHE A 25 3.16 6.20 -4.37
CA PHE A 25 3.68 6.95 -3.22
C PHE A 25 4.98 7.68 -3.55
N ALA A 26 5.81 7.13 -4.43
CA ALA A 26 7.06 7.76 -4.84
C ALA A 26 6.85 9.06 -5.61
N THR A 27 5.63 9.36 -6.07
CA THR A 27 5.31 10.64 -6.71
C THR A 27 5.18 11.80 -5.71
N LEU A 28 5.07 11.50 -4.42
CA LEU A 28 4.90 12.54 -3.40
C LEU A 28 6.21 13.31 -3.16
N PRO A 29 6.11 14.59 -2.75
CA PRO A 29 7.32 15.41 -2.52
C PRO A 29 8.28 14.77 -1.53
N ASN A 30 9.56 14.76 -1.88
CA ASN A 30 10.65 14.23 -1.05
C ASN A 30 10.57 12.74 -0.75
N ALA A 31 9.73 12.00 -1.46
CA ALA A 31 9.64 10.55 -1.31
C ALA A 31 10.96 9.87 -1.67
N VAL A 32 11.33 8.86 -0.90
CA VAL A 32 12.53 8.06 -1.11
C VAL A 32 12.08 6.62 -1.34
N TRP A 33 12.43 6.06 -2.48
CA TRP A 33 12.16 4.66 -2.81
C TRP A 33 13.49 3.90 -2.78
N ARG A 34 13.62 2.95 -1.85
CA ARG A 34 14.81 2.14 -1.70
C ARG A 34 14.52 0.70 -2.09
N LYS A 35 15.45 0.13 -2.85
CA LYS A 35 15.38 -1.28 -3.27
C LYS A 35 16.69 -1.98 -2.90
N GLY A 36 16.57 -3.12 -2.22
CA GLY A 36 17.69 -3.99 -1.94
C GLY A 36 17.97 -4.96 -3.10
N MET A 37 18.89 -5.90 -2.88
CA MET A 37 19.25 -6.91 -3.88
C MET A 37 18.22 -8.04 -3.95
N ASP A 38 17.61 -8.38 -2.82
CA ASP A 38 16.59 -9.42 -2.78
C ASP A 38 15.23 -8.86 -3.17
N PHE A 39 14.45 -9.67 -3.85
CA PHE A 39 13.06 -9.39 -4.15
C PHE A 39 12.34 -9.06 -2.84
N GLU A 40 11.52 -8.08 -2.79
CA GLU A 40 10.77 -7.62 -1.62
C GLU A 40 11.58 -6.82 -0.58
N GLN A 41 12.89 -6.66 -0.74
CA GLN A 41 13.66 -5.73 0.06
C GLN A 41 13.46 -4.32 -0.49
N GLN A 42 12.29 -3.76 -0.27
CA GLN A 42 12.02 -2.40 -0.71
C GLN A 42 10.99 -1.69 0.17
N PHE A 43 11.04 -0.37 0.13
CA PHE A 43 10.07 0.48 0.79
C PHE A 43 10.07 1.86 0.14
N VAL A 44 8.97 2.60 0.35
CA VAL A 44 8.91 4.04 0.06
C VAL A 44 8.72 4.77 1.37
N PHE A 45 9.54 5.77 1.62
CA PHE A 45 9.41 6.66 2.78
C PHE A 45 9.12 8.07 2.30
N VAL A 46 8.07 8.68 2.84
CA VAL A 46 7.71 10.07 2.54
C VAL A 46 7.85 10.87 3.84
N PRO A 47 8.86 11.74 3.93
CA PRO A 47 9.06 12.51 5.16
C PRO A 47 7.92 13.49 5.40
N GLY A 48 7.50 13.58 6.65
CA GLY A 48 6.51 14.55 7.09
C GLY A 48 7.13 15.92 7.34
N THR A 49 6.27 16.88 7.64
CA THR A 49 6.68 18.28 7.85
C THR A 49 6.45 18.76 9.29
N ARG A 50 5.73 17.98 10.10
CA ARG A 50 5.43 18.35 11.49
C ARG A 50 6.59 18.00 12.40
N GLU A 51 6.86 18.84 13.41
CA GLU A 51 7.85 18.52 14.45
C GLU A 51 7.46 17.27 15.24
N ASP A 52 6.16 17.12 15.50
CA ASP A 52 5.59 16.00 16.24
C ASP A 52 5.08 14.88 15.32
N ALA A 53 5.65 14.76 14.13
CA ALA A 53 5.21 13.78 13.15
C ALA A 53 5.34 12.35 13.67
N ALA A 54 4.27 11.58 13.54
CA ALA A 54 4.30 10.14 13.70
C ALA A 54 4.66 9.49 12.37
N THR A 55 5.07 8.24 12.38
CA THR A 55 5.26 7.46 11.16
C THR A 55 4.05 6.56 10.95
N LEU A 56 3.32 6.80 9.88
CA LEU A 56 2.16 6.00 9.49
C LEU A 56 2.65 4.90 8.55
N VAL A 57 2.32 3.65 8.84
CA VAL A 57 2.89 2.49 8.14
C VAL A 57 1.79 1.65 7.51
N ALA A 58 2.02 1.21 6.28
CA ALA A 58 1.20 0.22 5.60
C ALA A 58 2.11 -0.67 4.76
N HIS A 59 1.64 -1.87 4.41
CA HIS A 59 2.38 -2.72 3.48
C HIS A 59 1.63 -2.87 2.16
N ALA A 60 2.39 -2.92 1.08
CA ALA A 60 1.82 -2.98 -0.28
C ALA A 60 1.53 -4.40 -0.74
N ASP A 61 2.21 -5.40 -0.18
CA ASP A 61 2.05 -6.79 -0.60
C ASP A 61 0.81 -7.45 -0.02
N THR A 62 0.35 -8.49 -0.71
CA THR A 62 -0.77 -9.34 -0.27
C THR A 62 -0.35 -10.80 -0.38
N VAL A 63 -1.15 -11.69 0.22
CA VAL A 63 -0.93 -13.13 0.13
C VAL A 63 -1.43 -13.73 -1.19
N PHE A 64 -2.10 -12.95 -2.02
CA PHE A 64 -2.73 -13.46 -3.25
C PHE A 64 -1.81 -13.28 -4.46
N ASP A 65 -1.64 -14.34 -5.23
CA ASP A 65 -0.83 -14.34 -6.46
C ASP A 65 -1.71 -14.18 -7.70
N ILE A 66 -2.49 -13.09 -7.74
CA ILE A 66 -3.47 -12.82 -8.80
C ILE A 66 -3.31 -11.36 -9.25
N ALA A 67 -3.19 -11.15 -10.58
CA ALA A 67 -3.03 -9.83 -11.16
C ALA A 67 -4.36 -9.17 -11.55
N ASP A 68 -5.33 -9.96 -11.97
CA ASP A 68 -6.57 -9.48 -12.61
C ASP A 68 -7.82 -9.79 -11.79
N HIS A 69 -7.71 -9.66 -10.49
CA HIS A 69 -8.85 -9.85 -9.57
C HIS A 69 -9.96 -8.81 -9.82
N THR A 70 -11.16 -9.16 -9.43
CA THR A 70 -12.34 -8.30 -9.55
C THR A 70 -13.11 -8.22 -8.25
N PHE A 71 -13.89 -7.16 -8.10
CA PHE A 71 -14.76 -6.98 -6.94
C PHE A 71 -15.99 -6.17 -7.33
N THR A 72 -17.01 -6.22 -6.48
CA THR A 72 -18.24 -5.42 -6.63
C THR A 72 -18.46 -4.55 -5.41
N ILE A 73 -19.20 -3.46 -5.62
CA ILE A 73 -19.64 -2.58 -4.54
C ILE A 73 -21.18 -2.55 -4.60
N GLU A 74 -21.83 -3.12 -3.59
CA GLU A 74 -23.28 -3.19 -3.52
C GLU A 74 -23.74 -2.89 -2.09
N ASP A 75 -24.69 -1.99 -1.94
CA ASP A 75 -25.27 -1.63 -0.64
C ASP A 75 -24.20 -1.23 0.39
N GLY A 76 -23.15 -0.52 -0.04
CA GLY A 76 -22.07 -0.09 0.83
C GLY A 76 -21.11 -1.21 1.23
N ILE A 77 -21.20 -2.37 0.62
CA ILE A 77 -20.31 -3.51 0.89
C ILE A 77 -19.46 -3.81 -0.34
N ILE A 78 -18.16 -3.95 -0.13
CA ILE A 78 -17.21 -4.35 -1.18
C ILE A 78 -16.92 -5.83 -1.02
N ARG A 79 -17.09 -6.60 -2.10
CA ARG A 79 -16.87 -8.06 -2.10
C ARG A 79 -16.01 -8.48 -3.27
N SER A 80 -15.09 -9.40 -3.02
CA SER A 80 -14.36 -10.07 -4.09
C SER A 80 -15.31 -10.89 -4.95
N THR A 81 -15.11 -10.83 -6.27
CA THR A 81 -15.81 -11.66 -7.23
C THR A 81 -14.88 -12.67 -7.91
N THR A 82 -13.61 -12.68 -7.51
CA THR A 82 -12.64 -13.66 -8.01
C THR A 82 -12.69 -14.91 -7.14
N PRO A 83 -12.90 -16.11 -7.72
CA PRO A 83 -12.93 -17.35 -6.93
C PRO A 83 -11.62 -17.57 -6.16
N ASN A 84 -11.74 -18.02 -4.91
CA ASN A 84 -10.60 -18.32 -4.02
C ASN A 84 -9.64 -17.15 -3.80
N CYS A 85 -10.15 -15.93 -3.90
CA CYS A 85 -9.35 -14.74 -3.74
C CYS A 85 -10.10 -13.71 -2.91
N GLY A 86 -9.43 -13.10 -1.95
CA GLY A 86 -9.97 -11.98 -1.18
C GLY A 86 -9.79 -10.65 -1.91
N LEU A 87 -10.13 -9.58 -1.21
CA LEU A 87 -9.99 -8.21 -1.74
C LEU A 87 -8.55 -7.71 -1.73
N GLY A 88 -7.69 -8.29 -0.90
CA GLY A 88 -6.38 -7.73 -0.64
C GLY A 88 -6.43 -6.49 0.24
N ALA A 89 -7.53 -6.28 0.97
CA ALA A 89 -7.69 -5.12 1.85
C ALA A 89 -6.63 -5.08 2.96
N ASP A 90 -6.08 -6.21 3.32
CA ASP A 90 -4.88 -6.34 4.14
C ASP A 90 -3.66 -6.40 3.18
N ASP A 91 -2.93 -5.31 2.90
CA ASP A 91 -3.16 -4.00 3.53
C ASP A 91 -3.40 -2.88 2.49
N ARG A 92 -4.11 -3.16 1.39
CA ARG A 92 -4.43 -2.13 0.38
C ARG A 92 -5.36 -1.06 0.94
N ALA A 93 -6.19 -1.41 1.93
CA ALA A 93 -6.98 -0.43 2.66
C ALA A 93 -6.09 0.49 3.49
N GLY A 94 -5.08 -0.05 4.15
CA GLY A 94 -4.08 0.75 4.87
C GLY A 94 -3.33 1.70 3.93
N CYS A 95 -2.93 1.22 2.76
CA CYS A 95 -2.31 2.07 1.74
C CYS A 95 -3.23 3.22 1.32
N ALA A 96 -4.51 2.95 1.12
CA ALA A 96 -5.49 3.99 0.78
C ALA A 96 -5.61 5.03 1.90
N ILE A 97 -5.63 4.59 3.16
CA ILE A 97 -5.66 5.51 4.32
C ILE A 97 -4.43 6.40 4.33
N LEU A 98 -3.25 5.85 4.13
CA LEU A 98 -2.02 6.64 4.07
C LEU A 98 -2.07 7.67 2.94
N TRP A 99 -2.58 7.29 1.78
CA TRP A 99 -2.75 8.21 0.67
C TRP A 99 -3.69 9.37 1.03
N LEU A 100 -4.80 9.09 1.71
CA LEU A 100 -5.72 10.12 2.17
C LEU A 100 -5.09 11.06 3.19
N LEU A 101 -4.09 10.59 3.93
CA LEU A 101 -3.38 11.35 4.96
C LEU A 101 -2.07 11.96 4.45
N LYS A 102 -1.81 11.94 3.14
CA LYS A 102 -0.55 12.41 2.57
C LYS A 102 -0.24 13.88 2.86
N ASP A 103 -1.26 14.69 3.13
CA ASP A 103 -1.10 16.11 3.44
C ASP A 103 -1.21 16.40 4.94
N SER A 104 -1.21 15.38 5.79
CA SER A 104 -1.34 15.53 7.24
C SER A 104 -0.08 16.05 7.92
N GLY A 105 1.07 16.00 7.24
CA GLY A 105 2.36 16.36 7.83
C GLY A 105 3.04 15.22 8.57
N HIS A 106 2.42 14.06 8.68
CA HIS A 106 3.05 12.87 9.24
C HIS A 106 3.93 12.17 8.20
N HIS A 107 4.88 11.37 8.66
CA HIS A 107 5.68 10.52 7.78
C HIS A 107 4.84 9.36 7.26
N LEU A 108 5.07 8.95 6.03
CA LEU A 108 4.45 7.75 5.46
C LEU A 108 5.53 6.72 5.16
N LEU A 109 5.28 5.47 5.53
CA LEU A 109 6.19 4.37 5.24
C LEU A 109 5.39 3.22 4.64
N ILE A 110 5.69 2.85 3.41
CA ILE A 110 5.04 1.76 2.71
C ILE A 110 6.09 0.70 2.44
N THR A 111 5.89 -0.49 3.01
CA THR A 111 6.85 -1.59 2.92
C THR A 111 6.37 -2.69 2.00
N ASP A 112 7.31 -3.53 1.55
CA ASP A 112 7.03 -4.74 0.78
C ASP A 112 7.42 -5.97 1.60
N GLY A 113 6.89 -7.13 1.24
CA GLY A 113 7.28 -8.41 1.84
C GLY A 113 6.82 -8.65 3.26
N GLU A 114 5.81 -7.93 3.76
CA GLU A 114 5.30 -8.11 5.12
C GLU A 114 4.79 -9.55 5.33
N GLU A 115 4.05 -10.07 4.35
CA GLU A 115 3.42 -11.38 4.42
C GLU A 115 4.43 -12.54 4.37
N TYR A 116 5.69 -12.24 4.10
CA TYR A 116 6.78 -13.22 4.00
C TYR A 116 7.86 -12.96 5.06
N GLY A 117 7.44 -12.61 6.28
CA GLY A 117 8.34 -12.39 7.40
C GLY A 117 8.83 -10.96 7.53
N GLN A 118 8.06 -9.99 7.05
CA GLN A 118 8.34 -8.56 7.19
C GLN A 118 9.66 -8.15 6.52
N ILE A 119 9.94 -8.70 5.34
CA ILE A 119 11.25 -8.56 4.67
C ILE A 119 11.62 -7.09 4.47
N GLY A 120 10.73 -6.27 3.92
CA GLY A 120 11.00 -4.86 3.67
C GLY A 120 11.23 -4.05 4.95
N ALA A 121 10.41 -4.29 5.97
CA ALA A 121 10.53 -3.60 7.26
C ALA A 121 11.82 -3.98 7.99
N LYS A 122 12.18 -5.26 8.00
CA LYS A 122 13.42 -5.72 8.60
C LYS A 122 14.65 -5.17 7.88
N TRP A 123 14.58 -5.05 6.56
CA TRP A 123 15.67 -4.50 5.77
C TRP A 123 15.88 -3.01 6.05
N LEU A 124 14.83 -2.28 6.37
CA LEU A 124 14.87 -0.86 6.72
C LEU A 124 15.75 -0.61 7.96
N VAL A 125 15.70 -1.49 8.93
CA VAL A 125 16.44 -1.38 10.20
C VAL A 125 17.94 -1.78 10.04
#